data_cdc156d3543add6d45a27992fdacf3cf
#
_entry.id   cdc156d3543add6d45a27992fdacf3cf
#
_cell.length_a   1.000
_cell.length_b   1.000
_cell.length_c   1.000
_cell.angle_alpha   90.00
_cell.angle_beta   90.00
_cell.angle_gamma   90.00
#
_symmetry.space_group_name_H-M   'P 1'
#
loop_
_entity.id
_entity.type
_entity.pdbx_description
1 polymer ?
#
loop_
_entity_poly.entity_id
_entity_poly.type
_entity_poly.pdbx_seq_one_letter_code
_entity_poly.pdbx_strand_id
1 'polypeptide(L)'
;MSNKRKYINSETRNILLSQQFCANSPTNPAPGCRGYLCPLWNGPRLGEFDESGSELDHIIEVTCGGTNDITNLQKLCPCCHSVKTKRCAKQRWDFNSIEIDSGAAYMEIDKKRKR
;
A
#
# COMPACT_ATOMS: atom_id res chain seq x y z
N MET A 1 -7.22 20.55 -9.72
CA MET A 1 -5.92 21.17 -9.56
C MET A 1 -4.83 20.15 -9.49
N SER A 2 -3.91 20.24 -10.39
CA SER A 2 -2.84 19.28 -10.45
C SER A 2 -1.95 19.32 -9.22
N ASN A 3 -1.88 20.47 -8.55
CA ASN A 3 -1.04 20.59 -7.37
C ASN A 3 -1.46 19.69 -6.24
N LYS A 4 -2.75 19.45 -6.11
CA LYS A 4 -3.23 18.60 -5.05
C LYS A 4 -2.70 17.19 -5.12
N ARG A 5 -2.34 16.77 -6.31
CA ARG A 5 -1.84 15.42 -6.49
C ARG A 5 -0.48 15.22 -5.88
N LYS A 6 0.31 16.29 -5.82
CA LYS A 6 1.68 16.19 -5.38
C LYS A 6 1.86 16.46 -3.92
N TYR A 7 0.88 17.04 -3.30
CA TYR A 7 1.05 17.47 -1.92
C TYR A 7 0.20 16.70 -0.96
N ILE A 8 0.85 16.16 0.02
CA ILE A 8 0.20 15.68 1.23
C ILE A 8 0.48 16.78 2.23
N ASN A 9 -0.57 17.36 2.85
CA ASN A 9 -0.31 18.46 3.75
C ASN A 9 0.54 17.99 4.93
N SER A 10 1.21 18.93 5.58
CA SER A 10 2.21 18.57 6.56
C SER A 10 1.62 17.86 7.77
N GLU A 11 0.40 18.19 8.13
CA GLU A 11 -0.24 17.53 9.26
C GLU A 11 -0.48 16.05 8.95
N THR A 12 -1.05 15.77 7.80
CA THR A 12 -1.26 14.40 7.38
C THR A 12 0.05 13.64 7.27
N ARG A 13 1.04 14.27 6.67
CA ARG A 13 2.36 13.65 6.53
C ARG A 13 2.95 13.32 7.89
N ASN A 14 2.84 14.23 8.85
CA ASN A 14 3.40 14.00 10.17
C ASN A 14 2.71 12.85 10.87
N ILE A 15 1.40 12.74 10.73
CA ILE A 15 0.68 11.63 11.33
C ILE A 15 1.18 10.30 10.75
N LEU A 16 1.34 10.24 9.44
CA LEU A 16 1.81 9.02 8.80
C LEU A 16 3.25 8.71 9.19
N LEU A 17 4.10 9.72 9.21
CA LEU A 17 5.50 9.50 9.53
C LEU A 17 5.69 9.06 10.97
N SER A 18 4.75 9.38 11.85
CA SER A 18 4.84 8.95 13.24
C SER A 18 4.49 7.49 13.43
N GLN A 19 3.93 6.84 12.42
CA GLN A 19 3.60 5.43 12.54
C GLN A 19 4.88 4.59 12.51
N GLN A 20 4.95 3.63 13.41
CA GLN A 20 6.17 2.88 13.62
C GLN A 20 6.17 1.52 12.95
N PHE A 21 5.02 1.08 12.45
CA PHE A 21 4.89 -0.27 11.92
C PHE A 21 4.37 -0.25 10.50
N CYS A 22 4.90 -1.15 9.68
CA CYS A 22 4.42 -1.29 8.31
C CYS A 22 2.92 -1.62 8.33
N ALA A 23 2.17 -0.94 7.48
CA ALA A 23 0.72 -1.13 7.47
C ALA A 23 0.29 -2.52 7.03
N ASN A 24 1.17 -3.26 6.37
CA ASN A 24 0.84 -4.60 5.89
C ASN A 24 1.11 -5.63 6.97
N SER A 25 0.24 -5.69 7.98
CA SER A 25 0.42 -6.63 9.07
C SER A 25 -0.31 -7.95 8.76
N PRO A 26 0.10 -9.04 9.42
CA PRO A 26 -0.56 -10.34 9.18
C PRO A 26 -2.04 -10.35 9.51
N THR A 27 -2.44 -9.57 10.51
CA THR A 27 -3.84 -9.55 10.93
C THR A 27 -4.64 -8.50 10.19
N ASN A 28 -3.98 -7.56 9.53
CA ASN A 28 -4.65 -6.48 8.81
C ASN A 28 -3.84 -6.10 7.58
N PRO A 29 -3.87 -6.95 6.55
CA PRO A 29 -3.04 -6.70 5.37
C PRO A 29 -3.38 -5.38 4.70
N ALA A 30 -2.36 -4.71 4.21
CA ALA A 30 -2.56 -3.45 3.51
C ALA A 30 -3.20 -3.71 2.15
N PRO A 31 -4.07 -2.80 1.70
CA PRO A 31 -4.63 -2.91 0.35
C PRO A 31 -3.53 -3.01 -0.70
N GLY A 32 -3.67 -3.96 -1.58
CA GLY A 32 -2.68 -4.21 -2.61
C GLY A 32 -1.55 -5.12 -2.21
N CYS A 33 -1.46 -5.46 -0.93
CA CYS A 33 -0.40 -6.34 -0.43
C CYS A 33 -0.93 -7.66 0.10
N ARG A 34 -2.21 -7.90 0.00
CA ARG A 34 -2.80 -9.10 0.59
C ARG A 34 -2.11 -10.35 0.04
N GLY A 35 -1.77 -11.25 0.92
CA GLY A 35 -1.09 -12.46 0.54
C GLY A 35 0.42 -12.36 0.50
N TYR A 36 0.95 -11.15 0.55
CA TYR A 36 2.39 -10.94 0.64
C TYR A 36 2.81 -10.83 2.10
N LEU A 37 3.78 -11.61 2.47
CA LEU A 37 4.25 -11.63 3.86
C LEU A 37 5.32 -10.57 4.04
N CYS A 38 4.98 -9.53 4.79
CA CYS A 38 5.91 -8.42 5.03
C CYS A 38 7.14 -8.91 5.78
N PRO A 39 8.34 -8.62 5.27
CA PRO A 39 9.56 -9.06 5.94
C PRO A 39 9.71 -8.50 7.35
N LEU A 40 9.22 -7.29 7.59
CA LEU A 40 9.33 -6.70 8.93
C LEU A 40 8.41 -7.38 9.92
N TRP A 41 7.23 -7.80 9.47
CA TRP A 41 6.31 -8.51 10.34
C TRP A 41 6.70 -9.97 10.50
N ASN A 42 7.42 -10.51 9.53
CA ASN A 42 7.79 -11.91 9.54
C ASN A 42 9.13 -12.13 10.22
N GLY A 43 9.47 -11.30 11.17
CA GLY A 43 10.76 -11.43 11.84
C GLY A 43 10.69 -10.84 13.23
N PRO A 44 11.84 -10.68 13.87
CA PRO A 44 11.87 -10.24 15.27
C PRO A 44 11.46 -8.79 15.48
N ARG A 45 11.40 -8.00 14.41
CA ARG A 45 11.03 -6.61 14.55
C ARG A 45 9.53 -6.41 14.78
N LEU A 46 8.71 -7.42 14.50
CA LEU A 46 7.27 -7.36 14.72
C LEU A 46 6.63 -6.16 14.00
N GLY A 47 7.08 -5.93 12.79
CA GLY A 47 6.51 -4.89 11.93
C GLY A 47 7.17 -3.54 12.01
N GLU A 48 8.06 -3.34 12.94
CA GLU A 48 8.67 -2.04 13.14
C GLU A 48 9.59 -1.69 11.97
N PHE A 49 9.50 -0.45 11.50
CA PHE A 49 10.37 -0.01 10.41
C PHE A 49 11.84 -0.03 10.83
N ASP A 50 12.69 -0.28 9.86
CA ASP A 50 14.12 -0.31 10.10
C ASP A 50 14.82 0.67 9.17
N GLU A 51 16.13 0.55 9.07
CA GLU A 51 16.90 1.51 8.29
C GLU A 51 16.70 1.37 6.79
N SER A 52 15.94 0.36 6.33
CA SER A 52 15.59 0.30 4.92
C SER A 52 14.58 1.38 4.55
N GLY A 53 13.95 2.01 5.56
CA GLY A 53 13.10 3.15 5.32
C GLY A 53 11.64 2.80 5.23
N SER A 54 10.88 3.75 4.71
CA SER A 54 9.45 3.57 4.54
C SER A 54 8.99 4.43 3.38
N GLU A 55 7.80 4.10 2.87
CA GLU A 55 7.21 4.83 1.75
C GLU A 55 5.79 5.20 2.11
N LEU A 56 5.40 6.43 1.81
CA LEU A 56 4.02 6.84 1.95
C LEU A 56 3.30 6.48 0.66
N ASP A 57 2.27 5.70 0.78
CA ASP A 57 1.61 5.10 -0.37
C ASP A 57 0.16 5.55 -0.46
N HIS A 58 -0.30 5.83 -1.66
CA HIS A 58 -1.71 6.07 -1.92
C HIS A 58 -2.39 4.71 -2.11
N ILE A 59 -3.39 4.44 -1.28
CA ILE A 59 -4.12 3.17 -1.40
C ILE A 59 -4.72 3.07 -2.79
N ILE A 60 -5.45 4.11 -3.20
CA ILE A 60 -5.90 4.23 -4.58
C ILE A 60 -4.99 5.25 -5.23
N GLU A 61 -4.37 4.87 -6.33
CA GLU A 61 -3.42 5.74 -6.98
C GLU A 61 -4.06 7.02 -7.46
N VAL A 62 -3.30 8.11 -7.43
CA VAL A 62 -3.79 9.40 -7.85
C VAL A 62 -4.28 9.35 -9.29
N THR A 63 -3.58 8.62 -10.13
CA THR A 63 -3.99 8.48 -11.54
C THR A 63 -5.29 7.71 -11.69
N CYS A 64 -5.72 7.01 -10.65
CA CYS A 64 -6.98 6.27 -10.64
C CYS A 64 -8.04 6.97 -9.80
N GLY A 65 -7.83 8.23 -9.48
CA GLY A 65 -8.82 8.99 -8.73
C GLY A 65 -8.57 9.07 -7.24
N GLY A 66 -7.42 8.58 -6.78
CA GLY A 66 -7.11 8.61 -5.35
C GLY A 66 -6.82 10.02 -4.88
N THR A 67 -7.04 10.23 -3.59
CA THR A 67 -6.86 11.54 -2.97
C THR A 67 -5.69 11.52 -2.01
N ASN A 68 -5.38 12.70 -1.48
CA ASN A 68 -4.36 12.86 -0.46
C ASN A 68 -4.94 12.84 0.96
N ASP A 69 -6.18 12.41 1.09
CA ASP A 69 -6.77 12.26 2.42
C ASP A 69 -6.08 11.15 3.17
N ILE A 70 -5.99 11.33 4.48
CA ILE A 70 -5.31 10.34 5.31
C ILE A 70 -5.95 8.96 5.18
N THR A 71 -7.24 8.91 4.86
CA THR A 71 -7.92 7.63 4.69
C THR A 71 -7.47 6.89 3.45
N ASN A 72 -6.82 7.58 2.53
CA ASN A 72 -6.30 6.97 1.30
C ASN A 72 -4.77 6.81 1.33
N LEU A 73 -4.17 6.97 2.50
CA LEU A 73 -2.72 6.92 2.61
C LEU A 73 -2.32 5.87 3.62
N GLN A 74 -1.15 5.27 3.39
CA GLN A 74 -0.61 4.29 4.29
C GLN A 74 0.90 4.34 4.23
N LYS A 75 1.54 3.85 5.28
CA LYS A 75 3.00 3.81 5.36
C LYS A 75 3.45 2.37 5.24
N LEU A 76 4.22 2.08 4.23
CA LEU A 76 4.66 0.73 3.93
C LEU A 76 6.17 0.64 3.96
N CYS A 77 6.70 -0.52 4.27
CA CYS A 77 8.12 -0.76 4.08
C CYS A 77 8.40 -0.83 2.57
N PRO A 78 9.67 -0.66 2.19
CA PRO A 78 9.97 -0.66 0.74
C PRO A 78 9.56 -1.95 0.03
N CYS A 79 9.65 -3.09 0.72
CA CYS A 79 9.27 -4.35 0.10
C CYS A 79 7.78 -4.42 -0.19
N CYS A 80 6.96 -4.06 0.80
CA CYS A 80 5.52 -4.08 0.61
C CYS A 80 5.08 -3.07 -0.44
N HIS A 81 5.70 -1.90 -0.42
CA HIS A 81 5.41 -0.87 -1.41
C HIS A 81 5.75 -1.35 -2.81
N SER A 82 6.89 -2.02 -2.95
CA SER A 82 7.31 -2.55 -4.24
C SER A 82 6.33 -3.59 -4.77
N VAL A 83 5.87 -4.48 -3.89
CA VAL A 83 4.91 -5.51 -4.29
C VAL A 83 3.62 -4.87 -4.75
N LYS A 84 3.11 -3.90 -3.98
CA LYS A 84 1.88 -3.23 -4.34
C LYS A 84 2.02 -2.52 -5.68
N THR A 85 3.14 -1.83 -5.89
CA THR A 85 3.37 -1.11 -7.13
C THR A 85 3.36 -2.06 -8.32
N LYS A 86 4.03 -3.18 -8.18
CA LYS A 86 4.11 -4.13 -9.30
C LYS A 86 2.77 -4.77 -9.60
N ARG A 87 2.01 -5.07 -8.56
CA ARG A 87 0.69 -5.64 -8.77
C ARG A 87 -0.25 -4.63 -9.42
N CYS A 88 -0.21 -3.40 -8.97
CA CYS A 88 -1.04 -2.36 -9.55
C CYS A 88 -0.68 -2.10 -11.00
N ALA A 89 0.60 -2.14 -11.33
CA ALA A 89 1.03 -1.92 -12.70
C ALA A 89 0.46 -2.98 -13.63
N LYS A 90 0.39 -4.22 -13.16
CA LYS A 90 -0.14 -5.31 -13.96
C LYS A 90 -1.64 -5.25 -14.14
N GLN A 91 -2.32 -4.67 -13.17
CA GLN A 91 -3.78 -4.71 -13.14
C GLN A 91 -4.38 -3.32 -13.24
N ARG A 92 -3.64 -2.41 -13.81
CA ARG A 92 -4.01 -1.01 -13.81
C ARG A 92 -5.40 -0.74 -14.32
N TRP A 93 -5.79 -1.43 -15.36
CA TRP A 93 -7.05 -1.16 -16.02
C TRP A 93 -8.26 -1.61 -15.20
N ASP A 94 -8.07 -2.47 -14.22
CA ASP A 94 -9.20 -2.84 -13.36
C ASP A 94 -8.85 -2.64 -11.88
N PHE A 95 -7.97 -1.69 -11.63
CA PHE A 95 -7.47 -1.41 -10.30
C PHE A 95 -8.60 -1.10 -9.31
N ASN A 96 -9.59 -0.32 -9.74
CA ASN A 96 -10.65 0.06 -8.84
C ASN A 96 -11.48 -1.12 -8.37
N SER A 97 -11.74 -2.05 -9.26
CA SER A 97 -12.46 -3.26 -8.90
C SER A 97 -11.71 -4.06 -7.86
N ILE A 98 -10.41 -4.16 -8.06
CA ILE A 98 -9.57 -4.93 -7.16
C ILE A 98 -9.57 -4.34 -5.76
N GLU A 99 -9.49 -3.02 -5.69
CA GLU A 99 -9.47 -2.35 -4.41
C GLU A 99 -10.77 -2.51 -3.65
N ILE A 100 -11.87 -2.40 -4.36
CA ILE A 100 -13.17 -2.53 -3.74
C ILE A 100 -13.34 -3.91 -3.13
N ASP A 101 -12.77 -4.90 -3.76
CA ASP A 101 -12.94 -6.26 -3.31
C ASP A 101 -11.94 -6.63 -2.22
N SER A 102 -11.28 -5.65 -1.68
CA SER A 102 -10.45 -5.83 -0.49
C SER A 102 -9.38 -6.89 -0.66
N GLY A 103 -8.89 -7.06 -1.85
CA GLY A 103 -7.81 -7.96 -2.07
C GLY A 103 -8.18 -9.37 -2.44
N ALA A 104 -9.44 -9.76 -2.24
CA ALA A 104 -9.85 -11.11 -2.62
C ALA A 104 -9.75 -11.30 -4.13
N ALA A 105 -10.34 -10.37 -4.87
CA ALA A 105 -10.25 -10.41 -6.32
C ALA A 105 -8.81 -10.26 -6.77
N TYR A 106 -8.07 -9.47 -6.05
CA TYR A 106 -6.67 -9.24 -6.31
C TYR A 106 -5.90 -10.54 -6.29
N MET A 107 -6.10 -11.31 -5.23
CA MET A 107 -5.43 -12.60 -5.10
C MET A 107 -5.86 -13.56 -6.18
N GLU A 108 -7.11 -13.53 -6.50
CA GLU A 108 -7.65 -14.42 -7.52
C GLU A 108 -7.05 -14.12 -8.88
N ILE A 109 -6.94 -12.85 -9.20
CA ILE A 109 -6.34 -12.44 -10.46
C ILE A 109 -4.87 -12.87 -10.50
N ASP A 110 -4.19 -12.72 -9.37
CA ASP A 110 -2.80 -13.11 -9.29
C ASP A 110 -2.63 -14.60 -9.52
N LYS A 111 -3.53 -15.39 -8.99
CA LYS A 111 -3.49 -16.83 -9.22
C LYS A 111 -3.64 -17.18 -10.69
N LYS A 112 -4.55 -16.50 -11.35
CA LYS A 112 -4.76 -16.76 -12.76
C LYS A 112 -3.53 -16.43 -13.57
N ARG A 113 -2.82 -15.41 -13.18
CA ARG A 113 -1.63 -15.03 -13.90
C ARG A 113 -0.53 -16.05 -13.80
N LYS A 114 -0.50 -16.79 -12.74
CA LYS A 114 0.56 -17.78 -12.55
C LYS A 114 0.40 -18.99 -13.42
N ARG A 115 -0.72 -19.11 -14.05
CA ARG A 115 -0.90 -20.18 -14.99
C ARG A 115 -0.42 -19.75 -16.35
#